data_90b914b0062c955817ba9aa0fe21db14
#
_entry.id   90b914b0062c955817ba9aa0fe21db14
#
_cell.length_a   1.000
_cell.length_b   1.000
_cell.length_c   1.000
_cell.angle_alpha   90.00
_cell.angle_beta   90.00
_cell.angle_gamma   90.00
#
_symmetry.space_group_name_H-M   'P 1'
#
loop_
_entity.id
_entity.type
_entity.pdbx_description
1 polymer ?
#
loop_
_entity_poly.entity_id
_entity_poly.type
_entity_poly.pdbx_seq_one_letter_code
_entity_poly.pdbx_strand_id
1 'polypeptide(L)'
;SEKVVRRIMAEEGLVAHVPKRRRYSSYEGETTPAPANLVDRDFTAERPNEKWLTDISEIKARDGKVYLSPMIDCFDGKIVAYTAGFSPNAELANRMLEKAASTLPGNARPLVHSDRGCHYRWPGWLGLMERFGLTRSMSAKGCSPDNAAAEGFFGRMKTEAVYPEKWEEH
;
A
#
# COMPACT_ATOMS: atom_id res chain seq x y z
N SER A 1 -1.23 -42.02 -6.40
CA SER A 1 -0.19 -41.28 -5.67
C SER A 1 0.67 -40.49 -6.64
N GLU A 2 1.33 -39.45 -6.20
CA GLU A 2 2.19 -38.59 -7.02
C GLU A 2 3.27 -39.38 -7.78
N LYS A 3 3.83 -40.41 -7.16
CA LYS A 3 4.83 -41.31 -7.78
C LYS A 3 4.28 -42.05 -8.99
N VAL A 4 3.01 -42.45 -8.96
CA VAL A 4 2.36 -43.15 -10.10
C VAL A 4 2.15 -42.17 -11.26
N VAL A 5 1.68 -40.95 -10.98
CA VAL A 5 1.49 -39.94 -12.01
C VAL A 5 2.82 -39.56 -12.68
N ARG A 6 3.89 -39.37 -11.90
CA ARG A 6 5.22 -39.07 -12.45
C ARG A 6 5.76 -40.23 -13.33
N ARG A 7 5.51 -41.49 -12.95
CA ARG A 7 5.92 -42.64 -13.76
C ARG A 7 5.18 -42.65 -15.09
N ILE A 8 3.85 -42.53 -15.08
CA ILE A 8 3.03 -42.50 -16.30
C ILE A 8 3.45 -41.36 -17.21
N MET A 9 3.68 -40.17 -16.65
CA MET A 9 4.15 -39.00 -17.44
C MET A 9 5.51 -39.30 -18.10
N ALA A 10 6.42 -39.95 -17.40
CA ALA A 10 7.72 -40.32 -17.97
C ALA A 10 7.61 -41.39 -19.06
N GLU A 11 6.78 -42.42 -18.86
CA GLU A 11 6.52 -43.49 -19.83
C GLU A 11 5.86 -42.96 -21.12
N GLU A 12 4.97 -41.98 -20.99
CA GLU A 12 4.24 -41.36 -22.12
C GLU A 12 4.93 -40.10 -22.69
N GLY A 13 6.11 -39.75 -22.23
CA GLY A 13 6.86 -38.56 -22.68
C GLY A 13 6.17 -37.22 -22.38
N LEU A 14 5.26 -37.23 -21.41
CA LEU A 14 4.49 -36.03 -21.03
C LEU A 14 5.33 -35.12 -20.13
N VAL A 15 5.49 -33.85 -20.54
CA VAL A 15 6.15 -32.80 -19.73
C VAL A 15 5.10 -31.82 -19.26
N ALA A 16 4.99 -31.67 -17.92
CA ALA A 16 4.11 -30.68 -17.36
C ALA A 16 4.55 -29.26 -17.76
N HIS A 17 3.73 -28.58 -18.53
CA HIS A 17 3.94 -27.16 -18.82
C HIS A 17 3.52 -26.36 -17.59
N VAL A 18 4.49 -26.03 -16.75
CA VAL A 18 4.28 -25.09 -15.65
C VAL A 18 4.49 -23.68 -16.24
N PRO A 19 3.44 -22.86 -16.39
CA PRO A 19 3.62 -21.49 -16.81
C PRO A 19 4.57 -20.81 -15.83
N LYS A 20 5.69 -20.29 -16.32
CA LYS A 20 6.57 -19.46 -15.48
C LYS A 20 5.73 -18.33 -14.95
N ARG A 21 5.46 -18.31 -13.64
CA ARG A 21 4.87 -17.13 -12.99
C ARG A 21 5.73 -15.94 -13.37
N ARG A 22 5.16 -15.01 -14.15
CA ARG A 22 5.79 -13.70 -14.33
C ARG A 22 6.02 -13.16 -12.93
N ARG A 23 7.26 -12.97 -12.54
CA ARG A 23 7.57 -12.26 -11.31
C ARG A 23 7.01 -10.86 -11.50
N TYR A 24 5.97 -10.54 -10.74
CA TYR A 24 5.50 -9.16 -10.65
C TYR A 24 6.65 -8.33 -10.10
N SER A 25 7.12 -7.38 -10.89
CA SER A 25 8.10 -6.40 -10.47
C SER A 25 7.38 -5.07 -10.37
N SER A 26 7.16 -4.60 -9.15
CA SER A 26 6.65 -3.24 -8.89
C SER A 26 7.64 -2.15 -9.35
N TYR A 27 8.80 -2.56 -9.83
CA TYR A 27 9.89 -1.66 -10.25
C TYR A 27 9.88 -1.32 -11.74
N GLU A 28 9.11 -2.00 -12.57
CA GLU A 28 9.02 -1.70 -14.02
C GLU A 28 8.36 -0.35 -14.34
N GLY A 29 7.81 0.36 -13.35
CA GLY A 29 7.23 1.70 -13.49
C GLY A 29 8.00 2.80 -12.73
N GLU A 30 9.25 2.55 -12.35
CA GLU A 30 10.07 3.53 -11.63
C GLU A 30 10.49 4.68 -12.56
N THR A 31 9.71 5.75 -12.64
CA THR A 31 9.96 6.92 -13.48
C THR A 31 10.82 7.99 -12.79
N THR A 32 10.92 7.95 -11.46
CA THR A 32 11.67 8.93 -10.67
C THR A 32 12.49 8.28 -9.57
N PRO A 33 13.63 8.87 -9.13
CA PRO A 33 14.37 8.40 -7.97
C PRO A 33 13.47 8.35 -6.73
N ALA A 34 13.58 7.28 -5.92
CA ALA A 34 12.92 7.22 -4.64
C ALA A 34 13.60 8.19 -3.66
N PRO A 35 12.84 8.94 -2.84
CA PRO A 35 13.40 9.72 -1.75
C PRO A 35 14.03 8.81 -0.69
N ALA A 36 14.84 9.40 0.19
CA ALA A 36 15.41 8.69 1.32
C ALA A 36 14.33 8.21 2.30
N ASN A 37 14.61 7.16 3.05
CA ASN A 37 13.82 6.77 4.21
C ASN A 37 14.16 7.72 5.38
N LEU A 38 13.29 8.71 5.61
CA LEU A 38 13.46 9.70 6.68
C LEU A 38 12.81 9.26 7.99
N VAL A 39 11.95 8.23 7.94
CA VAL A 39 11.26 7.69 9.12
C VAL A 39 12.17 6.74 9.88
N ASP A 40 13.01 5.99 9.17
CA ASP A 40 13.98 5.03 9.74
C ASP A 40 13.36 4.11 10.81
N ARG A 41 12.14 3.60 10.54
CA ARG A 41 11.32 2.76 11.41
C ARG A 41 10.80 3.43 12.69
N ASP A 42 11.05 4.70 12.89
CA ASP A 42 10.43 5.48 13.96
C ASP A 42 9.07 6.03 13.48
N PHE A 43 8.01 5.27 13.76
CA PHE A 43 6.63 5.63 13.46
C PHE A 43 5.95 6.36 14.62
N THR A 44 6.70 6.96 15.52
CA THR A 44 6.16 7.82 16.58
C THR A 44 6.17 9.28 16.14
N ALA A 45 5.28 10.09 16.69
CA ALA A 45 5.22 11.53 16.48
C ALA A 45 4.87 12.20 17.82
N GLU A 46 5.38 13.41 18.05
CA GLU A 46 5.13 14.16 19.29
C GLU A 46 3.84 14.97 19.25
N ARG A 47 3.33 15.23 18.03
CA ARG A 47 2.13 16.05 17.80
C ARG A 47 1.39 15.62 16.54
N PRO A 48 0.09 15.94 16.42
CA PRO A 48 -0.69 15.68 15.21
C PRO A 48 -0.10 16.37 13.98
N ASN A 49 -0.25 15.72 12.82
CA ASN A 49 0.21 16.22 11.51
C ASN A 49 1.73 16.45 11.44
N GLU A 50 2.52 15.72 12.18
CA GLU A 50 3.97 15.73 12.08
C GLU A 50 4.45 14.66 11.10
N LYS A 51 3.94 13.45 11.25
CA LYS A 51 4.31 12.29 10.46
C LYS A 51 3.08 11.49 10.06
N TRP A 52 2.89 11.32 8.77
CA TRP A 52 1.81 10.53 8.19
C TRP A 52 2.32 9.29 7.49
N LEU A 53 1.52 8.24 7.52
CA LEU A 53 1.80 6.96 6.89
C LEU A 53 0.68 6.61 5.92
N THR A 54 1.05 6.10 4.74
CA THR A 54 0.08 5.63 3.74
C THR A 54 0.56 4.37 3.04
N ASP A 55 -0.41 3.53 2.68
CA ASP A 55 -0.21 2.33 1.87
C ASP A 55 -1.55 1.95 1.22
N ILE A 56 -1.56 1.07 0.22
CA ILE A 56 -2.77 0.55 -0.39
C ILE A 56 -2.93 -0.92 -0.04
N SER A 57 -4.04 -1.28 0.60
CA SER A 57 -4.35 -2.68 0.93
C SER A 57 -5.52 -3.21 0.13
N GLU A 58 -5.39 -4.46 -0.34
CA GLU A 58 -6.47 -5.23 -0.95
C GLU A 58 -7.35 -5.86 0.14
N ILE A 59 -8.66 -5.69 -0.01
CA ILE A 59 -9.70 -6.35 0.77
C ILE A 59 -10.49 -7.24 -0.19
N LYS A 60 -10.54 -8.54 0.12
CA LYS A 60 -11.34 -9.50 -0.64
C LYS A 60 -12.78 -9.47 -0.15
N ALA A 61 -13.71 -9.20 -1.04
CA ALA A 61 -15.14 -9.34 -0.86
C ALA A 61 -15.66 -10.60 -1.58
N ARG A 62 -16.93 -10.99 -1.37
CA ARG A 62 -17.52 -12.17 -2.01
C ARG A 62 -17.56 -12.03 -3.53
N ASP A 63 -17.85 -10.85 -4.02
CA ASP A 63 -18.11 -10.49 -5.41
C ASP A 63 -16.92 -9.80 -6.09
N GLY A 64 -15.78 -9.67 -5.39
CA GLY A 64 -14.61 -9.04 -5.99
C GLY A 64 -13.57 -8.56 -4.99
N LYS A 65 -12.86 -7.51 -5.37
CA LYS A 65 -11.80 -6.90 -4.58
C LYS A 65 -12.03 -5.41 -4.45
N VAL A 66 -11.79 -4.90 -3.26
CA VAL A 66 -11.75 -3.46 -2.97
C VAL A 66 -10.36 -3.09 -2.50
N TYR A 67 -9.86 -1.97 -2.96
CA TYR A 67 -8.58 -1.40 -2.54
C TYR A 67 -8.84 -0.20 -1.66
N LEU A 68 -8.23 -0.20 -0.49
CA LEU A 68 -8.31 0.89 0.49
C LEU A 68 -6.97 1.60 0.57
N SER A 69 -6.99 2.92 0.42
CA SER A 69 -5.83 3.80 0.59
C SER A 69 -6.13 4.78 1.72
N PRO A 70 -5.65 4.56 2.95
CA PRO A 70 -5.75 5.50 4.06
C PRO A 70 -4.53 6.40 4.16
N MET A 71 -4.71 7.56 4.79
CA MET A 71 -3.67 8.37 5.40
C MET A 71 -3.80 8.29 6.91
N ILE A 72 -2.77 7.84 7.58
CA ILE A 72 -2.76 7.56 9.03
C ILE A 72 -1.81 8.54 9.71
N ASP A 73 -2.28 9.24 10.74
CA ASP A 73 -1.41 10.05 11.59
C ASP A 73 -0.64 9.16 12.57
N CYS A 74 0.69 9.27 12.58
CA CYS A 74 1.52 8.48 13.46
C CYS A 74 1.45 8.92 14.94
N PHE A 75 0.87 10.09 15.23
CA PHE A 75 0.71 10.58 16.59
C PHE A 75 -0.27 9.76 17.41
N ASP A 76 -1.44 9.50 16.86
CA ASP A 76 -2.55 8.84 17.56
C ASP A 76 -3.17 7.66 16.78
N GLY A 77 -2.64 7.36 15.60
CA GLY A 77 -3.15 6.31 14.72
C GLY A 77 -4.46 6.67 14.01
N LYS A 78 -4.88 7.94 14.04
CA LYS A 78 -6.10 8.41 13.41
C LYS A 78 -6.02 8.31 11.89
N ILE A 79 -7.10 7.85 11.27
CA ILE A 79 -7.28 7.95 9.82
C ILE A 79 -7.65 9.39 9.47
N VAL A 80 -6.70 10.15 8.93
CA VAL A 80 -6.88 11.54 8.51
C VAL A 80 -7.84 11.62 7.33
N ALA A 81 -7.63 10.74 6.34
CA ALA A 81 -8.48 10.59 5.17
C ALA A 81 -8.34 9.18 4.61
N TYR A 82 -9.29 8.76 3.77
CA TYR A 82 -9.17 7.54 3.00
C TYR A 82 -9.91 7.64 1.67
N THR A 83 -9.53 6.76 0.75
CA THR A 83 -10.26 6.46 -0.48
C THR A 83 -10.39 4.95 -0.65
N ALA A 84 -11.47 4.52 -1.27
CA ALA A 84 -11.69 3.14 -1.66
C ALA A 84 -12.03 3.07 -3.16
N GLY A 85 -11.70 1.96 -3.80
CA GLY A 85 -11.95 1.75 -5.22
C GLY A 85 -11.68 0.31 -5.65
N PHE A 86 -12.00 0.00 -6.89
CA PHE A 86 -11.86 -1.35 -7.46
C PHE A 86 -10.50 -1.59 -8.13
N SER A 87 -9.61 -0.60 -8.13
CA SER A 87 -8.27 -0.70 -8.71
C SER A 87 -7.24 0.05 -7.89
N PRO A 88 -6.04 -0.52 -7.64
CA PRO A 88 -4.95 0.16 -6.93
C PRO A 88 -4.18 1.07 -7.90
N ASN A 89 -4.83 2.11 -8.38
CA ASN A 89 -4.26 3.05 -9.35
C ASN A 89 -3.77 4.36 -8.70
N ALA A 90 -3.09 5.19 -9.49
CA ALA A 90 -2.57 6.47 -9.01
C ALA A 90 -3.69 7.43 -8.58
N GLU A 91 -4.85 7.38 -9.22
CA GLU A 91 -5.99 8.22 -8.88
C GLU A 91 -6.48 7.95 -7.45
N LEU A 92 -6.52 6.67 -7.04
CA LEU A 92 -6.90 6.27 -5.68
C LEU A 92 -6.00 6.94 -4.64
N ALA A 93 -4.68 6.87 -4.83
CA ALA A 93 -3.70 7.48 -3.94
C ALA A 93 -3.76 9.02 -3.98
N ASN A 94 -3.84 9.61 -5.17
CA ASN A 94 -3.87 11.06 -5.34
C ASN A 94 -5.10 11.70 -4.67
N ARG A 95 -6.29 11.15 -4.89
CA ARG A 95 -7.53 11.62 -4.24
C ARG A 95 -7.45 11.49 -2.71
N MET A 96 -6.84 10.46 -2.20
CA MET A 96 -6.62 10.29 -0.76
C MET A 96 -5.70 11.41 -0.23
N LEU A 97 -4.58 11.69 -0.91
CA LEU A 97 -3.65 12.74 -0.53
C LEU A 97 -4.30 14.13 -0.55
N GLU A 98 -5.09 14.44 -1.59
CA GLU A 98 -5.83 15.72 -1.67
C GLU A 98 -6.81 15.87 -0.50
N LYS A 99 -7.58 14.82 -0.18
CA LYS A 99 -8.47 14.81 0.97
C LYS A 99 -7.72 15.03 2.28
N ALA A 100 -6.62 14.31 2.50
CA ALA A 100 -5.82 14.46 3.71
C ALA A 100 -5.22 15.85 3.81
N ALA A 101 -4.61 16.38 2.75
CA ALA A 101 -4.00 17.69 2.74
C ALA A 101 -5.01 18.82 2.94
N SER A 102 -6.27 18.65 2.50
CA SER A 102 -7.33 19.63 2.73
C SER A 102 -7.73 19.79 4.20
N THR A 103 -7.38 18.84 5.07
CA THR A 103 -7.64 18.90 6.51
C THR A 103 -6.54 19.60 7.30
N LEU A 104 -5.41 19.89 6.65
CA LEU A 104 -4.25 20.46 7.33
C LEU A 104 -4.48 21.92 7.78
N PRO A 105 -4.07 22.26 9.01
CA PRO A 105 -3.89 23.65 9.38
C PRO A 105 -2.89 24.34 8.45
N GLY A 106 -3.05 25.62 8.19
CA GLY A 106 -2.30 26.33 7.16
C GLY A 106 -0.77 26.31 7.26
N ASN A 107 -0.24 26.02 8.43
CA ASN A 107 1.21 25.93 8.70
C ASN A 107 1.74 24.50 8.86
N ALA A 108 0.88 23.47 8.85
CA ALA A 108 1.32 22.09 9.00
C ALA A 108 1.91 21.55 7.69
N ARG A 109 3.02 20.85 7.80
CA ARG A 109 3.74 20.24 6.67
C ARG A 109 4.24 18.84 7.09
N PRO A 110 3.33 17.85 7.18
CA PRO A 110 3.72 16.52 7.60
C PRO A 110 4.73 15.88 6.66
N LEU A 111 5.57 15.03 7.25
CA LEU A 111 6.35 14.04 6.53
C LEU A 111 5.40 12.89 6.16
N VAL A 112 5.29 12.57 4.87
CA VAL A 112 4.45 11.48 4.36
C VAL A 112 5.33 10.31 3.99
N HIS A 113 5.19 9.21 4.72
CA HIS A 113 5.90 7.95 4.46
C HIS A 113 5.01 6.97 3.71
N SER A 114 5.59 6.33 2.69
CA SER A 114 4.95 5.27 1.92
C SER A 114 5.92 4.13 1.61
N ASP A 115 5.38 3.01 1.15
CA ASP A 115 6.18 1.99 0.48
C ASP A 115 6.72 2.50 -0.88
N ARG A 116 7.39 1.62 -1.62
CA ARG A 116 7.92 1.94 -2.95
C ARG A 116 6.93 1.67 -4.10
N GLY A 117 5.64 1.64 -3.83
CA GLY A 117 4.61 1.48 -4.85
C GLY A 117 4.74 2.52 -5.97
N CYS A 118 4.54 2.10 -7.23
CA CYS A 118 4.72 2.97 -8.40
C CYS A 118 3.84 4.22 -8.36
N HIS A 119 2.62 4.12 -7.79
CA HIS A 119 1.68 5.22 -7.67
C HIS A 119 2.19 6.39 -6.79
N TYR A 120 3.05 6.14 -5.81
CA TYR A 120 3.70 7.17 -4.99
C TYR A 120 4.92 7.83 -5.66
N ARG A 121 5.23 7.43 -6.88
CA ARG A 121 6.37 7.92 -7.67
C ARG A 121 5.96 8.55 -9.00
N TRP A 122 4.69 8.52 -9.33
CA TRP A 122 4.14 9.09 -10.55
C TRP A 122 3.98 10.62 -10.43
N PRO A 123 4.00 11.34 -11.58
CA PRO A 123 3.97 12.81 -11.58
C PRO A 123 2.80 13.43 -10.82
N GLY A 124 1.62 12.80 -10.86
CA GLY A 124 0.45 13.30 -10.13
C GLY A 124 0.66 13.36 -8.62
N TRP A 125 1.20 12.28 -8.04
CA TRP A 125 1.55 12.24 -6.61
C TRP A 125 2.62 13.28 -6.26
N LEU A 126 3.68 13.37 -7.09
CA LEU A 126 4.78 14.30 -6.87
C LEU A 126 4.30 15.75 -6.90
N GLY A 127 3.46 16.10 -7.89
CA GLY A 127 2.89 17.43 -8.00
C GLY A 127 1.99 17.80 -6.81
N LEU A 128 1.24 16.86 -6.28
CA LEU A 128 0.44 17.08 -5.06
C LEU A 128 1.32 17.29 -3.82
N MET A 129 2.37 16.46 -3.64
CA MET A 129 3.31 16.63 -2.53
C MET A 129 3.96 18.02 -2.55
N GLU A 130 4.40 18.47 -3.72
CA GLU A 130 4.97 19.81 -3.92
C GLU A 130 3.94 20.91 -3.67
N ARG A 131 2.74 20.81 -4.27
CA ARG A 131 1.65 21.78 -4.13
C ARG A 131 1.27 22.04 -2.67
N PHE A 132 1.25 20.99 -1.85
CA PHE A 132 0.92 21.08 -0.44
C PHE A 132 2.15 21.27 0.47
N GLY A 133 3.36 21.34 -0.08
CA GLY A 133 4.61 21.53 0.66
C GLY A 133 4.92 20.37 1.61
N LEU A 134 4.55 19.14 1.23
CA LEU A 134 4.72 17.95 2.05
C LEU A 134 6.11 17.32 1.83
N THR A 135 6.69 16.77 2.87
CA THR A 135 7.97 16.06 2.79
C THR A 135 7.75 14.59 2.49
N ARG A 136 8.45 14.05 1.48
CA ARG A 136 8.35 12.66 1.08
C ARG A 136 9.38 11.80 1.80
N SER A 137 8.93 10.62 2.25
CA SER A 137 9.79 9.55 2.74
C SER A 137 9.32 8.21 2.16
N MET A 138 10.24 7.32 1.85
CA MET A 138 9.91 5.98 1.33
C MET A 138 10.75 4.91 2.00
N SER A 139 10.14 3.74 2.19
CA SER A 139 10.82 2.53 2.63
C SER A 139 12.04 2.21 1.75
N ALA A 140 13.09 1.66 2.33
CA ALA A 140 14.23 1.17 1.60
C ALA A 140 13.84 -0.01 0.67
N LYS A 141 14.59 -0.20 -0.42
CA LYS A 141 14.31 -1.27 -1.38
C LYS A 141 14.41 -2.64 -0.71
N GLY A 142 13.31 -3.42 -0.77
CA GLY A 142 13.27 -4.77 -0.22
C GLY A 142 13.28 -4.84 1.31
N CYS A 143 12.95 -3.74 1.99
CA CYS A 143 12.95 -3.66 3.45
C CYS A 143 11.50 -3.61 3.98
N SER A 144 10.86 -4.77 4.21
CA SER A 144 9.51 -4.86 4.79
C SER A 144 9.38 -4.17 6.15
N PRO A 145 10.38 -4.25 7.08
CA PRO A 145 10.26 -3.58 8.38
C PRO A 145 10.03 -2.08 8.30
N ASP A 146 10.41 -1.45 7.19
CA ASP A 146 10.21 -0.01 6.97
C ASP A 146 8.74 0.35 6.70
N ASN A 147 7.85 -0.64 6.52
CA ASN A 147 6.39 -0.45 6.36
C ASN A 147 5.58 -1.17 7.46
N ALA A 148 6.24 -1.62 8.52
CA ALA A 148 5.63 -2.47 9.55
C ALA A 148 4.43 -1.81 10.25
N ALA A 149 4.41 -0.49 10.40
CA ALA A 149 3.29 0.22 11.01
C ALA A 149 2.03 0.18 10.13
N ALA A 150 2.17 0.32 8.80
CA ALA A 150 1.05 0.18 7.87
C ALA A 150 0.54 -1.27 7.85
N GLU A 151 1.45 -2.25 7.79
CA GLU A 151 1.10 -3.68 7.86
C GLU A 151 0.35 -4.01 9.15
N GLY A 152 0.80 -3.50 10.29
CA GLY A 152 0.15 -3.67 11.59
C GLY A 152 -1.25 -3.03 11.65
N PHE A 153 -1.41 -1.84 11.08
CA PHE A 153 -2.72 -1.18 10.95
C PHE A 153 -3.68 -2.02 10.11
N PHE A 154 -3.27 -2.43 8.90
CA PHE A 154 -4.13 -3.24 8.03
C PHE A 154 -4.43 -4.62 8.61
N GLY A 155 -3.47 -5.23 9.30
CA GLY A 155 -3.68 -6.49 10.01
C GLY A 155 -4.82 -6.39 11.03
N ARG A 156 -4.77 -5.38 11.90
CA ARG A 156 -5.84 -5.10 12.89
C ARG A 156 -7.17 -4.77 12.24
N MET A 157 -7.17 -3.85 11.28
CA MET A 157 -8.39 -3.46 10.56
C MET A 157 -9.08 -4.68 9.91
N LYS A 158 -8.32 -5.56 9.23
CA LYS A 158 -8.87 -6.77 8.62
C LYS A 158 -9.42 -7.75 9.67
N THR A 159 -8.73 -7.91 10.78
CA THR A 159 -9.14 -8.83 11.85
C THR A 159 -10.35 -8.32 12.63
N GLU A 160 -10.44 -7.02 12.88
CA GLU A 160 -11.44 -6.44 13.74
C GLU A 160 -12.70 -5.98 12.98
N ALA A 161 -12.55 -5.50 11.75
CA ALA A 161 -13.64 -4.88 11.01
C ALA A 161 -14.05 -5.63 9.73
N VAL A 162 -13.16 -6.38 9.09
CA VAL A 162 -13.45 -6.99 7.79
C VAL A 162 -13.84 -8.46 7.93
N TYR A 163 -13.05 -9.25 8.66
CA TYR A 163 -13.26 -10.69 8.75
C TYR A 163 -14.35 -11.15 9.72
N PRO A 164 -14.68 -10.44 10.82
CA PRO A 164 -15.73 -10.86 11.73
C PRO A 164 -17.15 -10.70 11.16
N GLU A 165 -17.34 -9.75 10.24
CA GLU A 165 -18.64 -9.49 9.66
C GLU A 165 -18.88 -10.39 8.45
N LYS A 166 -19.94 -11.20 8.55
CA LYS A 166 -20.58 -11.79 7.36
C LYS A 166 -21.38 -10.65 6.73
N TRP A 167 -20.77 -9.93 5.79
CA TRP A 167 -21.48 -8.93 5.01
C TRP A 167 -22.63 -9.61 4.28
N GLU A 168 -23.85 -9.37 4.75
CA GLU A 168 -25.07 -9.83 4.06
C GLU A 168 -25.25 -8.97 2.82
N GLU A 169 -25.68 -9.61 1.74
CA GLU A 169 -25.99 -8.93 0.48
C GLU A 169 -27.21 -8.03 0.71
N HIS A 170 -27.11 -6.76 0.34
CA HIS A 170 -28.22 -5.84 0.14
C HIS A 170 -28.41 -5.59 -1.34
#